data_31176589e876190eb09883f4011439d0
#
_entry.id   31176589e876190eb09883f4011439d0
#
_cell.length_a   1.000
_cell.length_b   1.000
_cell.length_c   1.000
_cell.angle_alpha   90.00
_cell.angle_beta   90.00
_cell.angle_gamma   90.00
#
_symmetry.space_group_name_H-M   'P 1'
#
loop_
_entity.id
_entity.type
_entity.pdbx_description
1 polymer ?
#
loop_
_entity_poly.entity_id
_entity_poly.type
_entity_poly.pdbx_seq_one_letter_code
_entity_poly.pdbx_strand_id
1 'polypeptide(L)'
;MFDILTKIILVISFLVLTSCAKMSPLPLSSDSIDKSVDEDFKKISKIKEQNEILQKNLEIDLYTAIALAIQNNKDLKVKLFETALADRKVEEVKFEMLPKMSVNAGYTGSEKYQSSTSANVASDDRAAEKSSTFSTSRNRDVVSQDIGIAWNALDFGLSYIRAKQTGDKFLIATEIEKKTANNIAREVVRAYWSALTADKLIKKYDPLIKKVESALNDSQLIEEMLLQKPMDALLYQKELLDIKRALISQKQTLINAKVELGTFMGLLPNQEYKLVSTDEPINILDMNIEKMEKHALTHRAELLENRYQERISVAETKIGLRSLLPSYNLNASFTSSSNDYLQNKTNFEFGSSVGANLLNVFRAPAIKQVNEANTEIIREQRLALSMTVLSQVHLAKIDYQMSIEEYDVAQRYFDVSTKIANQVRNAQKIARFGELALIREEASNLVAELRSDIAFSKLQHSIAQVYTTVGIDITSKDNVKIGTEFFAQDIKNKFKSLGKKYTAKVNKPIQKQNPIAIQLNDNYKKFAFSDETFELEGHGTVQYSAKLADNQDLPNWIEFLPTQRAFLIDTSLKDDVYELDIIVNAKNTNSTIDDQFTLVVDHMLKDLKETANLILNFATDLNEKTVLTSNLKTQ
;
A
#
# COMPACT_ATOMS: atom_id res chain seq x y z
N MET A 1 -54.48 23.71 36.56
CA MET A 1 -53.66 23.54 35.34
C MET A 1 -52.32 24.29 35.42
N PHE A 2 -52.26 25.52 35.88
CA PHE A 2 -51.01 26.29 36.09
C PHE A 2 -50.04 25.62 37.06
N ASP A 3 -50.54 25.03 38.13
CA ASP A 3 -49.75 24.36 39.17
C ASP A 3 -49.09 23.07 38.70
N ILE A 4 -49.71 22.37 37.73
CA ILE A 4 -49.14 21.16 37.12
C ILE A 4 -48.05 21.52 36.09
N LEU A 5 -48.26 22.58 35.32
CA LEU A 5 -47.28 23.04 34.32
C LEU A 5 -46.01 23.59 34.98
N THR A 6 -46.18 24.37 36.09
CA THR A 6 -45.04 24.84 36.89
C THR A 6 -44.28 23.71 37.54
N LYS A 7 -44.93 22.65 38.01
CA LYS A 7 -44.28 21.46 38.55
C LYS A 7 -43.55 20.67 37.45
N ILE A 8 -44.12 20.55 36.25
CA ILE A 8 -43.45 19.91 35.09
C ILE A 8 -42.22 20.71 34.63
N ILE A 9 -42.32 22.04 34.54
CA ILE A 9 -41.20 22.91 34.20
C ILE A 9 -40.12 22.86 35.28
N LEU A 10 -40.47 22.78 36.55
CA LEU A 10 -39.53 22.64 37.66
C LEU A 10 -38.83 21.28 37.63
N VAL A 11 -39.53 20.19 37.30
CA VAL A 11 -38.94 18.84 37.13
C VAL A 11 -38.03 18.79 35.90
N ILE A 12 -38.44 19.39 34.79
CA ILE A 12 -37.57 19.46 33.58
C ILE A 12 -36.35 20.35 33.84
N SER A 13 -36.52 21.50 34.52
CA SER A 13 -35.40 22.37 34.91
C SER A 13 -34.42 21.66 35.88
N PHE A 14 -34.93 20.86 36.80
CA PHE A 14 -34.14 20.06 37.72
C PHE A 14 -33.38 18.92 36.99
N LEU A 15 -34.05 18.27 36.03
CA LEU A 15 -33.42 17.27 35.15
C LEU A 15 -32.31 17.86 34.26
N VAL A 16 -32.48 19.07 33.73
CA VAL A 16 -31.47 19.77 32.91
C VAL A 16 -30.30 20.25 33.79
N LEU A 17 -30.55 20.69 35.03
CA LEU A 17 -29.48 21.09 35.95
C LEU A 17 -28.63 19.93 36.48
N THR A 18 -29.22 18.73 36.59
CA THR A 18 -28.47 17.51 36.93
C THR A 18 -27.68 16.93 35.74
N SER A 19 -28.03 17.30 34.51
CA SER A 19 -27.32 16.89 33.29
C SER A 19 -26.01 17.62 33.05
N CYS A 20 -25.72 18.72 33.78
CA CYS A 20 -24.42 19.41 33.76
C CYS A 20 -23.37 18.79 34.71
N ALA A 21 -23.54 17.52 35.10
CA ALA A 21 -22.46 16.81 35.76
C ALA A 21 -21.23 16.77 34.82
N LYS A 22 -20.09 17.26 35.30
CA LYS A 22 -18.80 17.17 34.60
C LYS A 22 -18.67 15.80 33.96
N MET A 23 -18.77 15.71 32.64
CA MET A 23 -18.40 14.52 31.88
C MET A 23 -16.86 14.39 31.94
N SER A 24 -16.35 13.98 33.09
CA SER A 24 -14.97 13.50 33.15
C SER A 24 -14.96 12.09 32.54
N PRO A 25 -14.02 11.79 31.64
CA PRO A 25 -13.89 10.44 31.12
C PRO A 25 -13.67 9.49 32.31
N LEU A 26 -14.58 8.52 32.45
CA LEU A 26 -14.46 7.48 33.45
C LEU A 26 -13.47 6.43 32.95
N PRO A 27 -12.38 6.14 33.67
CA PRO A 27 -11.52 5.02 33.34
C PRO A 27 -12.32 3.72 33.39
N LEU A 28 -11.92 2.76 32.56
CA LEU A 28 -12.53 1.43 32.53
C LEU A 28 -12.47 0.82 33.94
N SER A 29 -13.59 0.25 34.43
CA SER A 29 -13.60 -0.47 35.69
C SER A 29 -12.83 -1.78 35.56
N SER A 30 -12.20 -2.24 36.65
CA SER A 30 -11.48 -3.52 36.70
C SER A 30 -12.39 -4.68 36.23
N ASP A 31 -13.64 -4.72 36.69
CA ASP A 31 -14.64 -5.73 36.29
C ASP A 31 -14.92 -5.72 34.76
N SER A 32 -14.94 -4.54 34.12
CA SER A 32 -15.13 -4.45 32.66
C SER A 32 -13.90 -4.92 31.90
N ILE A 33 -12.71 -4.68 32.44
CA ILE A 33 -11.45 -5.18 31.89
C ILE A 33 -11.39 -6.70 32.01
N ASP A 34 -11.68 -7.25 33.20
CA ASP A 34 -11.66 -8.69 33.46
C ASP A 34 -12.63 -9.44 32.54
N LYS A 35 -13.85 -8.94 32.36
CA LYS A 35 -14.81 -9.53 31.40
C LYS A 35 -14.31 -9.53 29.97
N SER A 36 -13.70 -8.44 29.53
CA SER A 36 -13.11 -8.32 28.19
C SER A 36 -11.95 -9.32 28.02
N VAL A 37 -11.09 -9.44 29.02
CA VAL A 37 -9.97 -10.39 29.04
C VAL A 37 -10.47 -11.82 28.99
N ASP A 38 -11.51 -12.17 29.76
CA ASP A 38 -12.12 -13.52 29.73
C ASP A 38 -12.71 -13.86 28.35
N GLU A 39 -13.36 -12.89 27.69
CA GLU A 39 -13.84 -13.07 26.32
C GLU A 39 -12.70 -13.30 25.33
N ASP A 40 -11.61 -12.57 25.46
CA ASP A 40 -10.45 -12.72 24.60
C ASP A 40 -9.76 -14.08 24.84
N PHE A 41 -9.63 -14.53 26.11
CA PHE A 41 -9.13 -15.87 26.42
C PHE A 41 -10.02 -16.98 25.83
N LYS A 42 -11.34 -16.84 25.89
CA LYS A 42 -12.26 -17.80 25.26
C LYS A 42 -12.08 -17.85 23.74
N LYS A 43 -11.92 -16.70 23.07
CA LYS A 43 -11.63 -16.64 21.63
C LYS A 43 -10.29 -17.27 21.29
N ILE A 44 -9.26 -16.97 22.08
CA ILE A 44 -7.91 -17.53 21.95
C ILE A 44 -7.93 -19.05 22.12
N SER A 45 -8.65 -19.57 23.13
CA SER A 45 -8.79 -21.02 23.37
C SER A 45 -9.44 -21.74 22.20
N LYS A 46 -10.48 -21.15 21.58
CA LYS A 46 -11.10 -21.72 20.38
C LYS A 46 -10.14 -21.74 19.18
N ILE A 47 -9.34 -20.69 19.01
CA ILE A 47 -8.30 -20.64 17.96
C ILE A 47 -7.26 -21.74 18.21
N LYS A 48 -6.88 -21.99 19.47
CA LYS A 48 -5.97 -23.05 19.85
C LYS A 48 -6.50 -24.43 19.44
N GLU A 49 -7.75 -24.72 19.78
CA GLU A 49 -8.39 -25.99 19.45
C GLU A 49 -8.50 -26.21 17.93
N GLN A 50 -8.87 -25.17 17.17
CA GLN A 50 -8.91 -25.23 15.71
C GLN A 50 -7.53 -25.45 15.10
N ASN A 51 -6.50 -24.79 15.61
CA ASN A 51 -5.13 -24.94 15.15
C ASN A 51 -4.55 -26.32 15.50
N GLU A 52 -4.85 -26.89 16.66
CA GLU A 52 -4.39 -28.23 17.04
C GLU A 52 -4.93 -29.32 16.10
N ILE A 53 -6.17 -29.19 15.63
CA ILE A 53 -6.77 -30.10 14.65
C ILE A 53 -6.07 -30.00 13.30
N LEU A 54 -5.75 -28.78 12.85
CA LEU A 54 -5.06 -28.53 11.58
C LEU A 54 -3.59 -28.97 11.60
N GLN A 55 -2.92 -28.90 12.75
CA GLN A 55 -1.46 -29.10 12.87
C GLN A 55 -1.03 -30.56 13.07
N LYS A 56 -1.89 -31.43 13.60
CA LYS A 56 -1.51 -32.82 13.88
C LYS A 56 -1.00 -33.58 12.65
N ASN A 57 -1.26 -33.12 11.44
CA ASN A 57 -0.90 -33.79 10.19
C ASN A 57 -0.27 -32.84 9.12
N LEU A 58 -0.03 -31.55 9.41
CA LEU A 58 0.44 -30.61 8.40
C LEU A 58 1.96 -30.42 8.49
N GLU A 59 2.66 -30.87 7.48
CA GLU A 59 4.05 -30.52 7.24
C GLU A 59 4.13 -29.13 6.63
N ILE A 60 4.76 -28.17 7.33
CA ILE A 60 4.77 -26.77 6.96
C ILE A 60 6.02 -26.47 6.12
N ASP A 61 5.83 -26.32 4.83
CA ASP A 61 6.83 -25.75 3.93
C ASP A 61 6.72 -24.22 3.86
N LEU A 62 7.62 -23.55 3.12
CA LEU A 62 7.64 -22.10 2.97
C LEU A 62 6.30 -21.54 2.48
N TYR A 63 5.70 -22.16 1.47
CA TYR A 63 4.48 -21.65 0.84
C TYR A 63 3.26 -21.86 1.73
N THR A 64 3.23 -22.98 2.46
CA THR A 64 2.22 -23.24 3.49
C THR A 64 2.35 -22.24 4.66
N ALA A 65 3.56 -21.91 5.08
CA ALA A 65 3.79 -20.89 6.11
C ALA A 65 3.27 -19.51 5.68
N ILE A 66 3.53 -19.10 4.43
CA ILE A 66 3.00 -17.85 3.86
C ILE A 66 1.47 -17.90 3.81
N ALA A 67 0.88 -19.01 3.34
CA ALA A 67 -0.57 -19.16 3.25
C ALA A 67 -1.24 -19.06 4.64
N LEU A 68 -0.70 -19.77 5.64
CA LEU A 68 -1.18 -19.69 7.03
C LEU A 68 -1.07 -18.28 7.61
N ALA A 69 0.05 -17.61 7.36
CA ALA A 69 0.24 -16.24 7.84
C ALA A 69 -0.80 -15.28 7.23
N ILE A 70 -1.04 -15.34 5.93
CA ILE A 70 -2.03 -14.49 5.27
C ILE A 70 -3.45 -14.81 5.75
N GLN A 71 -3.78 -16.08 6.01
CA GLN A 71 -5.11 -16.46 6.48
C GLN A 71 -5.35 -16.13 7.96
N ASN A 72 -4.31 -16.18 8.80
CA ASN A 72 -4.47 -16.13 10.26
C ASN A 72 -3.95 -14.85 10.90
N ASN A 73 -3.07 -14.09 10.23
CA ASN A 73 -2.49 -12.85 10.79
C ASN A 73 -3.58 -11.86 11.17
N LYS A 74 -3.51 -11.35 12.41
CA LYS A 74 -4.55 -10.46 12.95
C LYS A 74 -4.47 -9.06 12.37
N ASP A 75 -3.27 -8.56 12.09
CA ASP A 75 -3.08 -7.23 11.49
C ASP A 75 -3.66 -7.20 10.07
N LEU A 76 -3.45 -8.25 9.28
CA LEU A 76 -4.06 -8.38 7.97
C LEU A 76 -5.59 -8.49 8.07
N LYS A 77 -6.12 -9.23 9.07
CA LYS A 77 -7.58 -9.28 9.30
C LYS A 77 -8.16 -7.92 9.61
N VAL A 78 -7.46 -7.08 10.38
CA VAL A 78 -7.89 -5.68 10.60
C VAL A 78 -7.98 -4.94 9.27
N LYS A 79 -6.96 -5.05 8.38
CA LYS A 79 -7.00 -4.40 7.05
C LYS A 79 -8.12 -4.93 6.15
N LEU A 80 -8.39 -6.23 6.19
CA LEU A 80 -9.55 -6.82 5.52
C LEU A 80 -10.89 -6.21 5.99
N PHE A 81 -11.04 -6.02 7.32
CA PHE A 81 -12.24 -5.38 7.87
C PHE A 81 -12.30 -3.89 7.53
N GLU A 82 -11.17 -3.18 7.52
CA GLU A 82 -11.10 -1.78 7.06
C GLU A 82 -11.53 -1.66 5.58
N THR A 83 -11.08 -2.56 4.72
CA THR A 83 -11.48 -2.63 3.30
C THR A 83 -12.99 -2.93 3.18
N ALA A 84 -13.50 -3.90 3.95
CA ALA A 84 -14.92 -4.22 3.97
C ALA A 84 -15.78 -3.05 4.50
N LEU A 85 -15.30 -2.34 5.52
CA LEU A 85 -15.95 -1.14 6.02
C LEU A 85 -15.99 -0.03 4.96
N ALA A 86 -14.88 0.18 4.25
CA ALA A 86 -14.82 1.16 3.17
C ALA A 86 -15.79 0.83 2.03
N ASP A 87 -15.95 -0.47 1.69
CA ASP A 87 -16.94 -0.94 0.72
C ASP A 87 -18.38 -0.62 1.17
N ARG A 88 -18.72 -0.92 2.44
CA ARG A 88 -20.04 -0.60 3.01
C ARG A 88 -20.32 0.90 3.05
N LYS A 89 -19.30 1.72 3.27
CA LYS A 89 -19.45 3.19 3.18
C LYS A 89 -19.79 3.67 1.77
N VAL A 90 -19.35 2.97 0.74
CA VAL A 90 -19.78 3.28 -0.64
C VAL A 90 -21.29 3.04 -0.80
N GLU A 91 -21.82 1.97 -0.22
CA GLU A 91 -23.26 1.70 -0.24
C GLU A 91 -24.03 2.76 0.58
N GLU A 92 -23.55 3.10 1.78
CA GLU A 92 -24.16 4.13 2.63
C GLU A 92 -24.32 5.48 1.91
N VAL A 93 -23.23 5.96 1.28
CA VAL A 93 -23.25 7.26 0.59
C VAL A 93 -24.19 7.26 -0.63
N LYS A 94 -24.48 6.11 -1.23
CA LYS A 94 -25.50 6.04 -2.30
C LYS A 94 -26.89 6.44 -1.81
N PHE A 95 -27.23 6.18 -0.56
CA PHE A 95 -28.52 6.62 0.01
C PHE A 95 -28.63 8.14 0.14
N GLU A 96 -27.52 8.87 0.24
CA GLU A 96 -27.53 10.34 0.24
C GLU A 96 -28.00 10.95 -1.09
N MET A 97 -28.05 10.17 -2.17
CA MET A 97 -28.61 10.60 -3.45
C MET A 97 -30.12 10.50 -3.51
N LEU A 98 -30.75 9.81 -2.56
CA LEU A 98 -32.20 9.63 -2.54
C LEU A 98 -32.90 10.88 -1.98
N PRO A 99 -34.16 11.10 -2.34
CA PRO A 99 -35.01 12.11 -1.70
C PRO A 99 -35.07 11.87 -0.20
N LYS A 100 -35.07 12.94 0.59
CA LYS A 100 -35.28 12.87 2.04
C LYS A 100 -36.77 12.71 2.31
N MET A 101 -37.13 11.66 3.00
CA MET A 101 -38.47 11.45 3.51
C MET A 101 -38.52 11.79 5.00
N SER A 102 -39.48 12.58 5.40
CA SER A 102 -39.69 12.93 6.80
C SER A 102 -41.13 12.62 7.21
N VAL A 103 -41.27 12.14 8.42
CA VAL A 103 -42.58 11.99 9.08
C VAL A 103 -42.48 12.75 10.39
N ASN A 104 -43.34 13.75 10.57
CA ASN A 104 -43.36 14.54 11.77
C ASN A 104 -44.76 14.46 12.40
N ALA A 105 -44.81 14.36 13.71
CA ALA A 105 -46.05 14.50 14.49
C ALA A 105 -45.75 15.46 15.64
N GLY A 106 -46.55 16.47 15.77
CA GLY A 106 -46.38 17.50 16.78
C GLY A 106 -47.69 17.80 17.54
N TYR A 107 -47.56 18.10 18.81
CA TYR A 107 -48.60 18.67 19.62
C TYR A 107 -48.19 20.08 20.03
N THR A 108 -49.08 21.04 19.80
CA THR A 108 -48.89 22.42 20.24
C THR A 108 -50.07 22.80 21.16
N GLY A 109 -49.75 23.06 22.42
CA GLY A 109 -50.73 23.56 23.41
C GLY A 109 -50.43 25.00 23.77
N SER A 110 -51.45 25.83 23.85
CA SER A 110 -51.34 27.22 24.26
C SER A 110 -52.29 27.49 25.44
N GLU A 111 -51.82 28.23 26.44
CA GLU A 111 -52.64 28.59 27.58
C GLU A 111 -53.87 29.48 27.19
N LYS A 112 -53.64 30.35 26.21
CA LYS A 112 -54.67 31.28 25.70
C LYS A 112 -54.86 31.08 24.20
N TYR A 113 -56.04 31.43 23.69
CA TYR A 113 -56.23 31.48 22.24
C TYR A 113 -55.29 32.50 21.61
N GLN A 114 -54.61 32.09 20.55
CA GLN A 114 -53.87 33.01 19.69
C GLN A 114 -54.94 33.80 18.88
N SER A 115 -55.14 35.04 19.25
CA SER A 115 -56.11 35.90 18.58
C SER A 115 -55.42 37.14 18.02
N SER A 116 -55.88 37.58 16.87
CA SER A 116 -55.45 38.79 16.19
C SER A 116 -56.60 39.74 15.97
N THR A 117 -56.28 41.01 15.88
CA THR A 117 -57.23 42.05 15.44
C THR A 117 -56.74 42.65 14.14
N SER A 118 -57.61 43.12 13.30
CA SER A 118 -57.31 43.84 12.06
C SER A 118 -57.55 45.32 12.21
N ALA A 119 -56.76 46.10 11.49
CA ALA A 119 -57.01 47.50 11.28
C ALA A 119 -57.11 47.79 9.77
N ASN A 120 -58.01 48.63 9.36
CA ASN A 120 -58.04 49.09 7.98
C ASN A 120 -56.85 50.04 7.74
N VAL A 121 -56.14 49.89 6.64
CA VAL A 121 -55.09 50.82 6.23
C VAL A 121 -55.67 51.72 5.16
N ALA A 122 -55.66 53.03 5.41
CA ALA A 122 -56.09 54.04 4.43
C ALA A 122 -55.11 54.08 3.22
N SER A 123 -55.52 54.61 2.10
CA SER A 123 -54.73 54.73 0.86
C SER A 123 -53.45 55.58 1.01
N ASP A 124 -53.39 56.36 2.13
CA ASP A 124 -52.21 57.18 2.47
C ASP A 124 -51.30 56.51 3.51
N ASP A 125 -51.39 55.19 3.65
CA ASP A 125 -50.57 54.32 4.53
C ASP A 125 -50.83 54.62 6.05
N ARG A 126 -51.88 55.35 6.39
CA ARG A 126 -52.26 55.54 7.77
C ARG A 126 -53.11 54.37 8.25
N ALA A 127 -52.73 53.77 9.36
CA ALA A 127 -53.52 52.75 10.01
C ALA A 127 -54.72 53.38 10.70
N ALA A 128 -55.94 52.93 10.38
CA ALA A 128 -57.12 53.26 11.11
C ALA A 128 -57.14 52.67 12.54
N GLU A 129 -58.04 53.05 13.38
CA GLU A 129 -58.18 52.44 14.69
C GLU A 129 -58.32 50.91 14.58
N LYS A 130 -57.62 50.21 15.46
CA LYS A 130 -57.73 48.75 15.56
C LYS A 130 -59.19 48.36 15.93
N SER A 131 -59.71 47.34 15.27
CA SER A 131 -60.98 46.73 15.65
C SER A 131 -60.96 46.32 17.12
N SER A 132 -62.02 46.62 17.85
CA SER A 132 -62.19 46.19 19.24
C SER A 132 -62.46 44.66 19.36
N THR A 133 -62.74 44.00 18.24
CA THR A 133 -62.97 42.56 18.19
C THR A 133 -61.72 41.79 17.86
N PHE A 134 -61.52 40.67 18.52
CA PHE A 134 -60.40 39.72 18.26
C PHE A 134 -60.96 38.46 17.63
N SER A 135 -60.31 37.99 16.61
CA SER A 135 -60.60 36.72 15.94
C SER A 135 -59.49 35.71 16.17
N THR A 136 -59.86 34.46 16.24
CA THR A 136 -58.88 33.34 16.26
C THR A 136 -59.16 32.42 15.11
N SER A 137 -58.09 31.87 14.55
CA SER A 137 -58.09 30.86 13.47
C SER A 137 -57.43 29.54 13.88
N ARG A 138 -57.17 29.43 15.21
CA ARG A 138 -56.45 28.24 15.70
C ARG A 138 -56.96 27.81 17.07
N ASN A 139 -57.17 26.51 17.25
CA ASN A 139 -57.44 25.93 18.56
C ASN A 139 -56.24 26.12 19.50
N ARG A 140 -56.49 26.12 20.80
CA ARG A 140 -55.44 26.17 21.82
C ARG A 140 -54.55 24.92 21.75
N ASP A 141 -55.18 23.78 21.48
CA ASP A 141 -54.57 22.48 21.43
C ASP A 141 -54.68 21.94 20.00
N VAL A 142 -53.54 21.75 19.33
CA VAL A 142 -53.49 21.29 17.95
C VAL A 142 -52.49 20.15 17.83
N VAL A 143 -52.94 19.04 17.27
CA VAL A 143 -52.08 17.96 16.80
C VAL A 143 -51.88 18.16 15.31
N SER A 144 -50.65 18.21 14.89
CA SER A 144 -50.24 18.26 13.48
C SER A 144 -49.41 17.03 13.11
N GLN A 145 -49.64 16.51 11.94
CA GLN A 145 -48.90 15.38 11.36
C GLN A 145 -48.56 15.76 9.93
N ASP A 146 -47.34 15.48 9.53
CA ASP A 146 -46.92 15.63 8.13
C ASP A 146 -46.04 14.47 7.68
N ILE A 147 -46.23 14.09 6.44
CA ILE A 147 -45.34 13.19 5.70
C ILE A 147 -44.85 13.99 4.51
N GLY A 148 -43.55 14.21 4.44
CA GLY A 148 -42.94 15.01 3.39
C GLY A 148 -41.83 14.30 2.64
N ILE A 149 -41.68 14.62 1.36
CA ILE A 149 -40.55 14.26 0.51
C ILE A 149 -39.89 15.55 0.05
N ALA A 150 -38.58 15.65 0.27
CA ALA A 150 -37.79 16.78 -0.20
C ALA A 150 -36.61 16.26 -1.01
N TRP A 151 -36.41 16.82 -2.18
CA TRP A 151 -35.28 16.48 -3.06
C TRP A 151 -34.61 17.76 -3.58
N ASN A 152 -33.27 17.76 -3.53
CA ASN A 152 -32.48 18.87 -4.00
C ASN A 152 -31.56 18.37 -5.15
N ALA A 153 -31.71 18.95 -6.32
CA ALA A 153 -30.97 18.54 -7.50
C ALA A 153 -29.46 18.83 -7.37
N LEU A 154 -29.08 19.91 -6.68
CA LEU A 154 -27.66 20.20 -6.40
C LEU A 154 -27.07 19.17 -5.45
N ASP A 155 -27.77 18.85 -4.35
CA ASP A 155 -27.34 17.85 -3.38
C ASP A 155 -27.17 16.47 -4.03
N PHE A 156 -28.09 16.07 -4.91
CA PHE A 156 -27.95 14.84 -5.71
C PHE A 156 -26.64 14.83 -6.52
N GLY A 157 -26.35 15.93 -7.24
CA GLY A 157 -25.13 16.06 -8.03
C GLY A 157 -23.85 16.04 -7.18
N LEU A 158 -23.90 16.63 -5.99
CA LEU A 158 -22.78 16.62 -5.04
C LEU A 158 -22.59 15.24 -4.41
N SER A 159 -23.69 14.58 -3.99
CA SER A 159 -23.66 13.24 -3.41
C SER A 159 -23.14 12.19 -4.42
N TYR A 160 -23.46 12.33 -5.70
CA TYR A 160 -22.87 11.48 -6.75
C TYR A 160 -21.33 11.59 -6.81
N ILE A 161 -20.80 12.81 -6.67
CA ILE A 161 -19.33 12.98 -6.66
C ILE A 161 -18.74 12.43 -5.36
N ARG A 162 -19.40 12.63 -4.22
CA ARG A 162 -18.98 12.05 -2.92
C ARG A 162 -18.97 10.52 -2.95
N ALA A 163 -19.98 9.90 -3.59
CA ALA A 163 -20.00 8.45 -3.77
C ALA A 163 -18.80 7.95 -4.57
N LYS A 164 -18.36 8.67 -5.63
CA LYS A 164 -17.13 8.35 -6.36
C LYS A 164 -15.88 8.51 -5.49
N GLN A 165 -15.78 9.57 -4.70
CA GLN A 165 -14.67 9.75 -3.75
C GLN A 165 -14.61 8.62 -2.72
N THR A 166 -15.78 8.19 -2.22
CA THR A 166 -15.84 7.06 -1.28
C THR A 166 -15.42 5.76 -1.95
N GLY A 167 -15.74 5.57 -3.24
CA GLY A 167 -15.20 4.50 -4.06
C GLY A 167 -13.67 4.55 -4.18
N ASP A 168 -13.08 5.74 -4.34
CA ASP A 168 -11.63 5.91 -4.35
C ASP A 168 -11.00 5.58 -2.99
N LYS A 169 -11.65 5.92 -1.87
CA LYS A 169 -11.20 5.54 -0.52
C LYS A 169 -11.24 4.02 -0.31
N PHE A 170 -12.22 3.33 -0.89
CA PHE A 170 -12.26 1.86 -0.91
C PHE A 170 -11.07 1.27 -1.69
N LEU A 171 -10.72 1.86 -2.85
CA LEU A 171 -9.55 1.42 -3.63
C LEU A 171 -8.24 1.66 -2.85
N ILE A 172 -8.11 2.78 -2.13
CA ILE A 172 -6.98 3.04 -1.23
C ILE A 172 -6.88 1.95 -0.15
N ALA A 173 -7.98 1.64 0.53
CA ALA A 173 -8.01 0.57 1.55
C ALA A 173 -7.58 -0.78 0.96
N THR A 174 -7.99 -1.07 -0.28
CA THR A 174 -7.60 -2.27 -1.02
C THR A 174 -6.08 -2.33 -1.29
N GLU A 175 -5.46 -1.22 -1.66
CA GLU A 175 -4.01 -1.19 -1.90
C GLU A 175 -3.22 -1.32 -0.58
N ILE A 176 -3.71 -0.73 0.51
CA ILE A 176 -3.13 -0.89 1.85
C ILE A 176 -3.20 -2.36 2.31
N GLU A 177 -4.33 -3.04 2.07
CA GLU A 177 -4.49 -4.45 2.37
C GLU A 177 -3.47 -5.32 1.61
N LYS A 178 -3.32 -5.12 0.30
CA LYS A 178 -2.33 -5.82 -0.53
C LYS A 178 -0.89 -5.59 -0.04
N LYS A 179 -0.54 -4.33 0.24
CA LYS A 179 0.75 -3.95 0.79
C LYS A 179 1.04 -4.70 2.10
N THR A 180 0.05 -4.75 2.99
CA THR A 180 0.18 -5.45 4.28
C THR A 180 0.39 -6.94 4.06
N ALA A 181 -0.37 -7.58 3.17
CA ALA A 181 -0.22 -8.99 2.83
C ALA A 181 1.18 -9.30 2.24
N ASN A 182 1.66 -8.47 1.32
CA ASN A 182 2.98 -8.63 0.72
C ASN A 182 4.11 -8.45 1.75
N ASN A 183 3.98 -7.50 2.67
CA ASN A 183 4.95 -7.32 3.75
C ASN A 183 4.99 -8.52 4.70
N ILE A 184 3.82 -9.04 5.08
CA ILE A 184 3.73 -10.26 5.91
C ILE A 184 4.40 -11.43 5.19
N ALA A 185 4.09 -11.66 3.91
CA ALA A 185 4.70 -12.73 3.13
C ALA A 185 6.25 -12.62 3.10
N ARG A 186 6.79 -11.40 2.92
CA ARG A 186 8.24 -11.14 2.97
C ARG A 186 8.84 -11.48 4.33
N GLU A 187 8.24 -11.04 5.42
CA GLU A 187 8.74 -11.35 6.77
C GLU A 187 8.63 -12.85 7.09
N VAL A 188 7.59 -13.52 6.63
CA VAL A 188 7.45 -14.97 6.77
C VAL A 188 8.57 -15.72 6.06
N VAL A 189 9.02 -15.27 4.87
CA VAL A 189 10.17 -15.86 4.19
C VAL A 189 11.40 -15.85 5.08
N ARG A 190 11.72 -14.72 5.71
CA ARG A 190 12.83 -14.60 6.65
C ARG A 190 12.67 -15.51 7.86
N ALA A 191 11.50 -15.41 8.51
CA ALA A 191 11.20 -16.16 9.73
C ALA A 191 11.19 -17.68 9.49
N TYR A 192 10.71 -18.14 8.34
CA TYR A 192 10.67 -19.54 7.96
C TYR A 192 12.08 -20.15 7.87
N TRP A 193 13.00 -19.51 7.13
CA TRP A 193 14.37 -20.01 7.00
C TRP A 193 15.12 -19.96 8.34
N SER A 194 14.90 -18.91 9.14
CA SER A 194 15.47 -18.82 10.48
C SER A 194 14.92 -19.91 11.44
N ALA A 195 13.62 -20.20 11.36
CA ALA A 195 13.02 -21.26 12.17
C ALA A 195 13.43 -22.67 11.71
N LEU A 196 13.60 -22.89 10.40
CA LEU A 196 14.11 -24.15 9.86
C LEU A 196 15.56 -24.40 10.32
N THR A 197 16.39 -23.36 10.32
CA THR A 197 17.73 -23.40 10.92
C THR A 197 17.65 -23.76 12.40
N ALA A 198 16.69 -23.20 13.13
CA ALA A 198 16.52 -23.53 14.55
C ALA A 198 16.20 -25.01 14.78
N ASP A 199 15.30 -25.60 14.00
CA ASP A 199 14.96 -27.03 14.11
C ASP A 199 16.16 -27.96 13.85
N LYS A 200 17.04 -27.55 12.95
CA LYS A 200 18.28 -28.27 12.61
C LYS A 200 19.32 -28.13 13.72
N LEU A 201 19.56 -26.91 14.20
CA LEU A 201 20.72 -26.60 15.04
C LEU A 201 20.46 -26.79 16.54
N ILE A 202 19.27 -26.58 17.06
CA ILE A 202 18.97 -26.78 18.50
C ILE A 202 19.38 -28.19 18.95
N LYS A 203 19.14 -29.19 18.12
CA LYS A 203 19.54 -30.59 18.39
C LYS A 203 21.07 -30.79 18.50
N LYS A 204 21.86 -29.90 17.90
CA LYS A 204 23.33 -29.93 17.97
C LYS A 204 23.87 -29.11 19.16
N TYR A 205 23.17 -28.05 19.56
CA TYR A 205 23.58 -27.18 20.68
C TYR A 205 23.47 -27.90 22.03
N ASP A 206 22.42 -28.66 22.28
CA ASP A 206 22.17 -29.31 23.57
C ASP A 206 23.28 -30.30 23.96
N PRO A 207 23.74 -31.23 23.08
CA PRO A 207 24.85 -32.10 23.38
C PRO A 207 26.16 -31.37 23.67
N LEU A 208 26.42 -30.26 22.88
CA LEU A 208 27.64 -29.49 23.08
C LEU A 208 27.62 -28.70 24.39
N ILE A 209 26.50 -28.14 24.79
CA ILE A 209 26.33 -27.45 26.08
C ILE A 209 26.59 -28.43 27.22
N LYS A 210 26.04 -29.68 27.15
CA LYS A 210 26.29 -30.74 28.14
C LYS A 210 27.77 -31.11 28.22
N LYS A 211 28.44 -31.22 27.07
CA LYS A 211 29.88 -31.48 27.00
C LYS A 211 30.72 -30.40 27.66
N VAL A 212 30.39 -29.11 27.41
CA VAL A 212 31.01 -27.97 28.08
C VAL A 212 30.80 -28.02 29.59
N GLU A 213 29.58 -28.43 30.04
CA GLU A 213 29.25 -28.53 31.45
C GLU A 213 30.01 -29.65 32.14
N SER A 214 30.17 -30.81 31.48
CA SER A 214 31.01 -31.90 31.99
C SER A 214 32.46 -31.45 32.15
N ALA A 215 33.04 -30.81 31.12
CA ALA A 215 34.43 -30.32 31.15
C ALA A 215 34.62 -29.26 32.26
N LEU A 216 33.59 -28.42 32.53
CA LEU A 216 33.63 -27.43 33.59
C LEU A 216 33.68 -28.12 34.97
N ASN A 217 32.81 -29.13 35.21
CA ASN A 217 32.81 -29.89 36.47
C ASN A 217 34.14 -30.64 36.69
N ASP A 218 34.66 -31.26 35.64
CA ASP A 218 35.96 -31.96 35.71
C ASP A 218 37.12 -30.98 36.05
N SER A 219 37.08 -29.76 35.48
CA SER A 219 38.07 -28.73 35.80
C SER A 219 37.96 -28.20 37.22
N GLN A 220 36.76 -28.13 37.78
CA GLN A 220 36.58 -27.75 39.18
C GLN A 220 37.15 -28.80 40.14
N LEU A 221 36.92 -30.08 39.84
CA LEU A 221 37.52 -31.19 40.62
C LEU A 221 39.05 -31.16 40.55
N ILE A 222 39.66 -30.87 39.37
CA ILE A 222 41.11 -30.76 39.19
C ILE A 222 41.66 -29.59 40.02
N GLU A 223 40.97 -28.46 40.09
CA GLU A 223 41.32 -27.32 40.92
C GLU A 223 41.24 -27.65 42.43
N GLU A 224 40.12 -28.24 42.88
CA GLU A 224 39.91 -28.61 44.27
C GLU A 224 40.97 -29.64 44.78
N MET A 225 41.37 -30.58 43.92
CA MET A 225 42.39 -31.60 44.20
C MET A 225 43.82 -31.10 44.04
N LEU A 226 44.03 -29.82 43.65
CA LEU A 226 45.34 -29.23 43.41
C LEU A 226 46.21 -30.01 42.43
N LEU A 227 45.62 -30.68 41.46
CA LEU A 227 46.31 -31.53 40.48
C LEU A 227 47.04 -30.70 39.38
N GLN A 228 46.70 -29.43 39.22
CA GLN A 228 47.32 -28.43 38.35
C GLN A 228 47.51 -27.11 39.07
N LYS A 229 48.23 -26.15 38.40
CA LYS A 229 48.32 -24.79 38.91
C LYS A 229 46.92 -24.17 38.95
N PRO A 230 46.48 -23.64 40.09
CA PRO A 230 45.13 -23.07 40.21
C PRO A 230 44.79 -22.04 39.15
N MET A 231 45.75 -21.21 38.73
CA MET A 231 45.53 -20.19 37.69
C MET A 231 45.21 -20.81 36.30
N ASP A 232 45.84 -21.92 35.93
CA ASP A 232 45.60 -22.60 34.66
C ASP A 232 44.19 -23.22 34.65
N ALA A 233 43.77 -23.83 35.75
CA ALA A 233 42.43 -24.36 35.93
C ALA A 233 41.34 -23.26 35.86
N LEU A 234 41.59 -22.12 36.53
CA LEU A 234 40.65 -20.97 36.49
C LEU A 234 40.54 -20.34 35.10
N LEU A 235 41.66 -20.23 34.35
CA LEU A 235 41.63 -19.75 32.96
C LEU A 235 40.83 -20.71 32.05
N TYR A 236 41.02 -22.01 32.25
CA TYR A 236 40.25 -23.04 31.52
C TYR A 236 38.75 -22.96 31.82
N GLN A 237 38.38 -22.85 33.09
CA GLN A 237 36.96 -22.66 33.51
C GLN A 237 36.38 -21.38 32.93
N LYS A 238 37.10 -20.28 32.96
CA LYS A 238 36.65 -19.01 32.38
C LYS A 238 36.34 -19.17 30.89
N GLU A 239 37.20 -19.79 30.11
CA GLU A 239 36.98 -20.01 28.69
C GLU A 239 35.78 -20.93 28.42
N LEU A 240 35.61 -22.01 29.18
CA LEU A 240 34.43 -22.86 29.09
C LEU A 240 33.13 -22.11 29.41
N LEU A 241 33.14 -21.23 30.40
CA LEU A 241 32.00 -20.39 30.74
C LEU A 241 31.68 -19.39 29.62
N ASP A 242 32.68 -18.79 28.98
CA ASP A 242 32.49 -17.89 27.83
C ASP A 242 31.88 -18.64 26.63
N ILE A 243 32.35 -19.87 26.35
CA ILE A 243 31.79 -20.74 25.32
C ILE A 243 30.32 -21.11 25.67
N LYS A 244 30.09 -21.53 26.92
CA LYS A 244 28.72 -21.88 27.39
C LYS A 244 27.76 -20.70 27.24
N ARG A 245 28.18 -19.50 27.66
CA ARG A 245 27.41 -18.26 27.52
C ARG A 245 27.07 -17.97 26.05
N ALA A 246 28.04 -18.07 25.15
CA ALA A 246 27.85 -17.88 23.72
C ALA A 246 26.83 -18.88 23.14
N LEU A 247 26.96 -20.17 23.47
CA LEU A 247 26.04 -21.22 23.03
C LEU A 247 24.61 -21.00 23.54
N ILE A 248 24.44 -20.61 24.82
CA ILE A 248 23.12 -20.30 25.38
C ILE A 248 22.49 -19.11 24.66
N SER A 249 23.26 -18.05 24.41
CA SER A 249 22.78 -16.86 23.66
C SER A 249 22.32 -17.22 22.25
N GLN A 250 23.07 -18.04 21.55
CA GLN A 250 22.69 -18.51 20.19
C GLN A 250 21.45 -19.42 20.24
N LYS A 251 21.37 -20.34 21.21
CA LYS A 251 20.17 -21.16 21.40
C LYS A 251 18.92 -20.31 21.64
N GLN A 252 19.01 -19.24 22.43
CA GLN A 252 17.93 -18.29 22.67
C GLN A 252 17.45 -17.64 21.35
N THR A 253 18.41 -17.21 20.53
CA THR A 253 18.10 -16.63 19.19
C THR A 253 17.33 -17.62 18.31
N LEU A 254 17.72 -18.89 18.31
CA LEU A 254 17.04 -19.95 17.56
C LEU A 254 15.62 -20.21 18.07
N ILE A 255 15.43 -20.24 19.39
CA ILE A 255 14.10 -20.39 19.98
C ILE A 255 13.20 -19.22 19.61
N ASN A 256 13.73 -17.98 19.69
CA ASN A 256 12.99 -16.79 19.31
C ASN A 256 12.55 -16.82 17.84
N ALA A 257 13.39 -17.31 16.94
CA ALA A 257 13.05 -17.44 15.52
C ALA A 257 11.85 -18.39 15.29
N LYS A 258 11.77 -19.49 16.06
CA LYS A 258 10.60 -20.39 16.01
C LYS A 258 9.33 -19.71 16.51
N VAL A 259 9.42 -19.00 17.64
CA VAL A 259 8.26 -18.27 18.19
C VAL A 259 7.80 -17.18 17.21
N GLU A 260 8.73 -16.47 16.60
CA GLU A 260 8.42 -15.43 15.62
C GLU A 260 7.63 -15.98 14.42
N LEU A 261 8.10 -17.08 13.81
CA LEU A 261 7.37 -17.72 12.71
C LEU A 261 5.98 -18.17 13.13
N GLY A 262 5.87 -18.81 14.33
CA GLY A 262 4.59 -19.21 14.89
C GLY A 262 3.62 -18.04 15.02
N THR A 263 4.11 -16.89 15.49
CA THR A 263 3.33 -15.66 15.61
C THR A 263 2.83 -15.17 14.26
N PHE A 264 3.67 -15.15 13.22
CA PHE A 264 3.24 -14.79 11.87
C PHE A 264 2.15 -15.72 11.34
N MET A 265 2.27 -17.02 11.57
CA MET A 265 1.25 -18.01 11.16
C MET A 265 -0.03 -17.95 12.02
N GLY A 266 -0.07 -17.09 13.04
CA GLY A 266 -1.21 -16.98 13.97
C GLY A 266 -1.30 -18.12 14.97
N LEU A 267 -0.19 -18.82 15.23
CA LEU A 267 -0.08 -19.84 16.25
C LEU A 267 0.12 -19.20 17.62
N LEU A 268 -0.35 -19.89 18.66
CA LEU A 268 -0.12 -19.42 20.03
C LEU A 268 1.31 -19.74 20.48
N PRO A 269 1.88 -18.93 21.38
CA PRO A 269 3.14 -19.27 22.04
C PRO A 269 3.07 -20.70 22.61
N ASN A 270 4.14 -21.48 22.43
CA ASN A 270 4.26 -22.90 22.87
C ASN A 270 3.46 -23.93 22.06
N GLN A 271 2.84 -23.57 20.94
CA GLN A 271 2.34 -24.58 19.99
C GLN A 271 3.52 -25.16 19.19
N GLU A 272 3.66 -26.48 19.24
CA GLU A 272 4.65 -27.18 18.42
C GLU A 272 4.15 -27.32 16.99
N TYR A 273 5.05 -27.18 16.03
CA TYR A 273 4.80 -27.37 14.61
C TYR A 273 6.03 -27.97 13.93
N LYS A 274 5.80 -28.72 12.85
CA LYS A 274 6.86 -29.40 12.10
C LYS A 274 7.16 -28.65 10.82
N LEU A 275 8.40 -28.21 10.65
CA LEU A 275 8.87 -27.63 9.41
C LEU A 275 9.48 -28.68 8.50
N VAL A 276 9.26 -28.53 7.20
CA VAL A 276 9.85 -29.35 6.15
C VAL A 276 10.63 -28.46 5.23
N SER A 277 11.83 -28.90 4.84
CA SER A 277 12.64 -28.13 3.90
C SER A 277 11.90 -27.93 2.57
N THR A 278 11.91 -26.73 2.06
CA THR A 278 11.34 -26.42 0.76
C THR A 278 12.32 -26.85 -0.34
N ASP A 279 11.90 -27.73 -1.23
CA ASP A 279 12.73 -28.21 -2.35
C ASP A 279 13.03 -27.13 -3.38
N GLU A 280 12.21 -26.08 -3.40
CA GLU A 280 12.31 -24.98 -4.35
C GLU A 280 12.30 -23.63 -3.61
N PRO A 281 13.47 -23.06 -3.30
CA PRO A 281 13.57 -21.71 -2.77
C PRO A 281 13.05 -20.69 -3.78
N ILE A 282 12.74 -19.47 -3.31
CA ILE A 282 12.26 -18.40 -4.18
C ILE A 282 13.33 -18.07 -5.22
N ASN A 283 12.96 -18.11 -6.49
CA ASN A 283 13.84 -17.78 -7.59
C ASN A 283 14.04 -16.28 -7.75
N ILE A 284 15.20 -15.89 -8.24
CA ILE A 284 15.57 -14.50 -8.50
C ILE A 284 14.70 -13.91 -9.61
N LEU A 285 14.36 -12.63 -9.46
CA LEU A 285 13.85 -11.81 -10.54
C LEU A 285 15.02 -11.30 -11.38
N ASP A 286 15.22 -11.90 -12.55
CA ASP A 286 16.19 -11.39 -13.54
C ASP A 286 15.52 -10.27 -14.36
N MET A 287 15.38 -9.09 -13.74
CA MET A 287 14.88 -7.89 -14.40
C MET A 287 15.99 -6.85 -14.49
N ASN A 288 16.11 -6.19 -15.65
CA ASN A 288 16.90 -4.97 -15.76
C ASN A 288 16.34 -3.92 -14.79
N ILE A 289 17.24 -3.11 -14.21
CA ILE A 289 16.89 -2.07 -13.23
C ILE A 289 15.80 -1.11 -13.74
N GLU A 290 15.88 -0.66 -14.98
CA GLU A 290 14.89 0.21 -15.61
C GLU A 290 13.48 -0.40 -15.66
N LYS A 291 13.39 -1.71 -15.94
CA LYS A 291 12.11 -2.43 -15.91
C LYS A 291 11.58 -2.56 -14.49
N MET A 292 12.47 -2.78 -13.51
CA MET A 292 12.11 -2.80 -12.08
C MET A 292 11.56 -1.44 -11.65
N GLU A 293 12.24 -0.36 -11.99
CA GLU A 293 11.81 1.01 -11.70
C GLU A 293 10.45 1.33 -12.31
N LYS A 294 10.29 1.08 -13.62
CA LYS A 294 9.02 1.32 -14.32
C LYS A 294 7.88 0.50 -13.72
N HIS A 295 8.15 -0.77 -13.39
CA HIS A 295 7.15 -1.62 -12.76
C HIS A 295 6.77 -1.10 -11.37
N ALA A 296 7.76 -0.73 -10.55
CA ALA A 296 7.55 -0.17 -9.22
C ALA A 296 6.72 1.12 -9.28
N LEU A 297 7.09 2.07 -10.15
CA LEU A 297 6.34 3.32 -10.34
C LEU A 297 4.89 3.11 -10.82
N THR A 298 4.60 1.95 -11.42
CA THR A 298 3.26 1.64 -11.93
C THR A 298 2.41 0.87 -10.92
N HIS A 299 3.01 -0.03 -10.14
CA HIS A 299 2.27 -1.03 -9.35
C HIS A 299 2.43 -0.89 -7.84
N ARG A 300 3.35 -0.06 -7.33
CA ARG A 300 3.50 0.14 -5.88
C ARG A 300 2.22 0.72 -5.28
N ALA A 301 1.76 0.09 -4.22
CA ALA A 301 0.54 0.47 -3.50
C ALA A 301 0.55 1.94 -3.07
N GLU A 302 1.69 2.43 -2.54
CA GLU A 302 1.81 3.80 -2.06
C GLU A 302 1.62 4.84 -3.18
N LEU A 303 2.07 4.53 -4.40
CA LEU A 303 1.87 5.42 -5.54
C LEU A 303 0.44 5.34 -6.08
N LEU A 304 -0.18 4.16 -6.02
CA LEU A 304 -1.60 3.99 -6.36
C LEU A 304 -2.49 4.72 -5.35
N GLU A 305 -2.21 4.59 -4.04
CA GLU A 305 -2.86 5.36 -2.97
C GLU A 305 -2.82 6.87 -3.26
N ASN A 306 -1.63 7.41 -3.57
CA ASN A 306 -1.47 8.83 -3.86
C ASN A 306 -2.22 9.26 -5.14
N ARG A 307 -2.25 8.43 -6.19
CA ARG A 307 -3.04 8.69 -7.40
C ARG A 307 -4.54 8.73 -7.11
N TYR A 308 -5.04 7.83 -6.26
CA TYR A 308 -6.44 7.88 -5.81
C TYR A 308 -6.70 9.13 -4.96
N GLN A 309 -5.75 9.53 -4.11
CA GLN A 309 -5.85 10.75 -3.32
C GLN A 309 -5.87 12.01 -4.20
N GLU A 310 -5.07 12.07 -5.27
CA GLU A 310 -5.15 13.14 -6.28
C GLU A 310 -6.55 13.20 -6.92
N ARG A 311 -7.12 12.04 -7.26
CA ARG A 311 -8.46 11.93 -7.84
C ARG A 311 -9.54 12.43 -6.87
N ILE A 312 -9.41 12.12 -5.57
CA ILE A 312 -10.27 12.65 -4.50
C ILE A 312 -10.15 14.16 -4.42
N SER A 313 -8.94 14.72 -4.44
CA SER A 313 -8.71 16.18 -4.39
C SER A 313 -9.33 16.90 -5.59
N VAL A 314 -9.17 16.35 -6.79
CA VAL A 314 -9.82 16.89 -8.00
C VAL A 314 -11.35 16.84 -7.88
N ALA A 315 -11.90 15.78 -7.29
CA ALA A 315 -13.34 15.67 -7.05
C ALA A 315 -13.82 16.68 -5.99
N GLU A 316 -13.03 16.97 -4.96
CA GLU A 316 -13.32 18.02 -3.98
C GLU A 316 -13.37 19.41 -4.61
N THR A 317 -12.47 19.70 -5.53
CA THR A 317 -12.53 20.93 -6.33
C THR A 317 -13.89 21.05 -7.06
N LYS A 318 -14.33 19.95 -7.68
CA LYS A 318 -15.64 19.90 -8.36
C LYS A 318 -16.80 20.10 -7.40
N ILE A 319 -16.74 19.50 -6.20
CA ILE A 319 -17.75 19.70 -5.16
C ILE A 319 -17.75 21.16 -4.73
N GLY A 320 -16.58 21.72 -4.39
CA GLY A 320 -16.45 23.11 -3.94
C GLY A 320 -17.01 24.12 -4.94
N LEU A 321 -16.70 23.96 -6.22
CA LEU A 321 -17.21 24.85 -7.27
C LEU A 321 -18.70 24.63 -7.54
N ARG A 322 -19.17 23.37 -7.57
CA ARG A 322 -20.60 23.09 -7.82
C ARG A 322 -21.48 23.49 -6.66
N SER A 323 -20.98 23.44 -5.41
CA SER A 323 -21.74 23.91 -4.25
C SER A 323 -22.07 25.41 -4.28
N LEU A 324 -21.44 26.19 -5.18
CA LEU A 324 -21.73 27.60 -5.40
C LEU A 324 -22.92 27.83 -6.35
N LEU A 325 -23.36 26.79 -7.05
CA LEU A 325 -24.48 26.87 -7.99
C LEU A 325 -25.81 27.05 -7.24
N PRO A 326 -26.84 27.65 -7.88
CA PRO A 326 -28.16 27.69 -7.34
C PRO A 326 -28.69 26.30 -6.97
N SER A 327 -29.33 26.17 -5.82
CA SER A 327 -30.02 24.95 -5.42
C SER A 327 -31.43 24.95 -6.00
N TYR A 328 -31.86 23.83 -6.56
CA TYR A 328 -33.20 23.58 -7.01
C TYR A 328 -33.85 22.54 -6.11
N ASN A 329 -34.85 22.98 -5.33
CA ASN A 329 -35.55 22.14 -4.37
C ASN A 329 -36.92 21.77 -4.89
N LEU A 330 -37.27 20.53 -4.78
CA LEU A 330 -38.60 19.98 -4.97
C LEU A 330 -39.10 19.44 -3.64
N ASN A 331 -40.29 19.79 -3.26
CA ASN A 331 -40.93 19.28 -2.04
C ASN A 331 -42.36 18.87 -2.33
N ALA A 332 -42.81 17.81 -1.68
CA ALA A 332 -44.20 17.41 -1.63
C ALA A 332 -44.49 16.93 -0.22
N SER A 333 -45.62 17.36 0.35
CA SER A 333 -46.00 16.95 1.68
C SER A 333 -47.51 16.74 1.77
N PHE A 334 -47.88 15.77 2.61
CA PHE A 334 -49.24 15.54 3.03
C PHE A 334 -49.33 15.92 4.51
N THR A 335 -50.15 16.92 4.81
CA THR A 335 -50.30 17.44 6.14
C THR A 335 -51.70 17.13 6.69
N SER A 336 -51.78 16.84 7.98
CA SER A 336 -53.04 16.66 8.72
C SER A 336 -52.99 17.47 10.00
N SER A 337 -54.11 18.18 10.32
CA SER A 337 -54.19 19.02 11.50
C SER A 337 -55.53 18.83 12.22
N SER A 338 -55.49 18.77 13.53
CA SER A 338 -56.69 18.72 14.37
C SER A 338 -57.36 20.09 14.59
N ASN A 339 -56.85 21.17 13.96
CA ASN A 339 -57.39 22.50 14.10
C ASN A 339 -58.80 22.61 13.49
N ASP A 340 -59.82 22.85 14.30
CA ASP A 340 -61.25 22.92 13.87
C ASP A 340 -61.59 24.16 13.02
N TYR A 341 -60.72 25.16 13.03
CA TYR A 341 -60.87 26.35 12.19
C TYR A 341 -60.38 26.14 10.75
N LEU A 342 -59.79 24.99 10.44
CA LEU A 342 -59.45 24.65 9.07
C LEU A 342 -60.62 23.95 8.39
N GLN A 343 -61.04 24.43 7.23
CA GLN A 343 -62.06 23.79 6.41
C GLN A 343 -61.63 22.39 5.97
N ASN A 344 -60.38 22.27 5.53
CA ASN A 344 -59.75 20.99 5.17
C ASN A 344 -58.68 20.65 6.21
N LYS A 345 -58.92 19.60 6.99
CA LYS A 345 -58.00 19.13 8.03
C LYS A 345 -56.79 18.37 7.43
N THR A 346 -56.89 17.94 6.18
CA THR A 346 -55.84 17.28 5.41
C THR A 346 -55.56 18.08 4.15
N ASN A 347 -54.28 18.23 3.82
CA ASN A 347 -53.87 18.95 2.62
C ASN A 347 -52.65 18.27 1.97
N PHE A 348 -52.61 18.25 0.64
CA PHE A 348 -51.43 17.85 -0.11
C PHE A 348 -50.81 19.09 -0.75
N GLU A 349 -49.59 19.34 -0.43
CA GLU A 349 -48.82 20.49 -0.91
C GLU A 349 -47.64 19.99 -1.76
N PHE A 350 -47.41 20.64 -2.86
CA PHE A 350 -46.21 20.46 -3.65
C PHE A 350 -45.62 21.83 -4.01
N GLY A 351 -44.29 21.87 -4.04
CA GLY A 351 -43.61 23.13 -4.32
C GLY A 351 -42.27 22.92 -4.98
N SER A 352 -41.82 23.94 -5.67
CA SER A 352 -40.48 24.04 -6.16
C SER A 352 -39.90 25.41 -5.82
N SER A 353 -38.60 25.43 -5.49
CA SER A 353 -37.91 26.68 -5.21
C SER A 353 -36.50 26.65 -5.74
N VAL A 354 -36.01 27.80 -6.19
CA VAL A 354 -34.65 28.04 -6.59
C VAL A 354 -34.02 29.03 -5.61
N GLY A 355 -32.94 28.63 -4.97
CA GLY A 355 -32.19 29.47 -4.04
C GLY A 355 -30.76 29.66 -4.50
N ALA A 356 -30.23 30.88 -4.43
CA ALA A 356 -28.83 31.18 -4.74
C ALA A 356 -28.27 32.19 -3.74
N ASN A 357 -27.03 31.95 -3.32
CA ASN A 357 -26.30 32.96 -2.56
C ASN A 357 -25.38 33.73 -3.55
N LEU A 358 -25.74 34.98 -3.84
CA LEU A 358 -25.04 35.82 -4.80
C LEU A 358 -23.59 36.10 -4.40
N LEU A 359 -23.29 36.08 -3.10
CA LEU A 359 -21.89 36.25 -2.61
C LEU A 359 -20.98 35.07 -2.97
N ASN A 360 -21.55 33.94 -3.36
CA ASN A 360 -20.78 32.77 -3.77
C ASN A 360 -19.91 33.05 -5.01
N VAL A 361 -20.30 33.98 -5.87
CA VAL A 361 -19.49 34.40 -7.03
C VAL A 361 -18.11 34.90 -6.59
N PHE A 362 -18.04 35.64 -5.48
CA PHE A 362 -16.78 36.16 -4.93
C PHE A 362 -15.95 35.10 -4.22
N ARG A 363 -16.56 33.97 -3.80
CA ARG A 363 -15.87 32.85 -3.15
C ARG A 363 -15.22 31.88 -4.17
N ALA A 364 -15.71 31.85 -5.40
CA ALA A 364 -15.28 30.88 -6.40
C ALA A 364 -13.77 30.93 -6.68
N PRO A 365 -13.11 32.08 -6.87
CA PRO A 365 -11.68 32.16 -7.09
C PRO A 365 -10.87 31.60 -5.90
N ALA A 366 -11.27 31.95 -4.67
CA ALA A 366 -10.58 31.48 -3.46
C ALA A 366 -10.70 29.96 -3.30
N ILE A 367 -11.88 29.39 -3.51
CA ILE A 367 -12.09 27.93 -3.48
C ILE A 367 -11.21 27.25 -4.54
N LYS A 368 -11.15 27.81 -5.75
CA LYS A 368 -10.32 27.27 -6.83
C LYS A 368 -8.84 27.27 -6.43
N GLN A 369 -8.31 28.40 -5.96
CA GLN A 369 -6.91 28.53 -5.55
C GLN A 369 -6.54 27.56 -4.42
N VAL A 370 -7.36 27.43 -3.38
CA VAL A 370 -7.11 26.48 -2.28
C VAL A 370 -7.05 25.04 -2.80
N ASN A 371 -7.97 24.66 -3.69
CA ASN A 371 -8.00 23.30 -4.21
C ASN A 371 -6.87 23.02 -5.22
N GLU A 372 -6.48 24.01 -6.02
CA GLU A 372 -5.31 23.90 -6.89
C GLU A 372 -4.04 23.72 -6.07
N ALA A 373 -3.86 24.52 -4.99
CA ALA A 373 -2.74 24.37 -4.08
C ALA A 373 -2.73 22.97 -3.40
N ASN A 374 -3.88 22.46 -2.95
CA ASN A 374 -3.98 21.11 -2.40
C ASN A 374 -3.62 20.03 -3.43
N THR A 375 -4.04 20.20 -4.68
CA THR A 375 -3.73 19.24 -5.74
C THR A 375 -2.22 19.25 -6.05
N GLU A 376 -1.60 20.43 -6.03
CA GLU A 376 -0.16 20.57 -6.24
C GLU A 376 0.63 19.93 -5.11
N ILE A 377 0.22 20.13 -3.86
CA ILE A 377 0.82 19.42 -2.70
C ILE A 377 0.81 17.90 -2.92
N ILE A 378 -0.32 17.34 -3.37
CA ILE A 378 -0.44 15.89 -3.60
C ILE A 378 0.46 15.43 -4.76
N ARG A 379 0.64 16.25 -5.80
CA ARG A 379 1.55 15.97 -6.92
C ARG A 379 3.01 15.97 -6.48
N GLU A 380 3.41 16.97 -5.69
CA GLU A 380 4.75 17.03 -5.13
C GLU A 380 5.02 15.86 -4.17
N GLN A 381 4.04 15.49 -3.34
CA GLN A 381 4.12 14.29 -2.51
C GLN A 381 4.31 13.03 -3.36
N ARG A 382 3.60 12.91 -4.50
CA ARG A 382 3.77 11.78 -5.42
C ARG A 382 5.17 11.75 -6.02
N LEU A 383 5.72 12.92 -6.41
CA LEU A 383 7.07 13.00 -6.95
C LEU A 383 8.11 12.57 -5.91
N ALA A 384 8.01 13.10 -4.69
CA ALA A 384 8.88 12.72 -3.57
C ALA A 384 8.77 11.21 -3.27
N LEU A 385 7.55 10.67 -3.28
CA LEU A 385 7.30 9.25 -3.08
C LEU A 385 7.87 8.41 -4.23
N SER A 386 7.77 8.88 -5.47
CA SER A 386 8.37 8.22 -6.64
C SER A 386 9.89 8.15 -6.51
N MET A 387 10.55 9.23 -6.10
CA MET A 387 12.00 9.22 -5.84
C MET A 387 12.37 8.24 -4.72
N THR A 388 11.57 8.19 -3.65
CA THR A 388 11.77 7.22 -2.56
C THR A 388 11.62 5.78 -3.06
N VAL A 389 10.63 5.50 -3.89
CA VAL A 389 10.40 4.17 -4.48
C VAL A 389 11.57 3.77 -5.38
N LEU A 390 12.06 4.68 -6.23
CA LEU A 390 13.26 4.42 -7.06
C LEU A 390 14.48 4.09 -6.19
N SER A 391 14.74 4.89 -5.16
CA SER A 391 15.83 4.62 -4.21
C SER A 391 15.68 3.25 -3.54
N GLN A 392 14.46 2.87 -3.14
CA GLN A 392 14.21 1.55 -2.55
C GLN A 392 14.47 0.41 -3.54
N VAL A 393 14.15 0.58 -4.83
CA VAL A 393 14.44 -0.43 -5.87
C VAL A 393 15.95 -0.64 -6.00
N HIS A 394 16.72 0.44 -6.07
CA HIS A 394 18.18 0.37 -6.12
C HIS A 394 18.75 -0.28 -4.87
N LEU A 395 18.33 0.14 -3.68
CA LEU A 395 18.77 -0.46 -2.41
C LEU A 395 18.44 -1.96 -2.35
N ALA A 396 17.22 -2.36 -2.71
CA ALA A 396 16.85 -3.77 -2.71
C ALA A 396 17.70 -4.61 -3.67
N LYS A 397 18.08 -4.06 -4.82
CA LYS A 397 19.01 -4.73 -5.76
C LYS A 397 20.42 -4.86 -5.17
N ILE A 398 20.93 -3.80 -4.53
CA ILE A 398 22.24 -3.82 -3.86
C ILE A 398 22.23 -4.81 -2.70
N ASP A 399 21.21 -4.79 -1.84
CA ASP A 399 21.06 -5.70 -0.71
C ASP A 399 21.03 -7.15 -1.17
N TYR A 400 20.35 -7.42 -2.29
CA TYR A 400 20.36 -8.75 -2.90
C TYR A 400 21.76 -9.16 -3.36
N GLN A 401 22.48 -8.31 -4.08
CA GLN A 401 23.84 -8.61 -4.55
C GLN A 401 24.80 -8.85 -3.37
N MET A 402 24.76 -7.99 -2.35
CA MET A 402 25.56 -8.16 -1.14
C MET A 402 25.20 -9.44 -0.37
N SER A 403 23.91 -9.83 -0.36
CA SER A 403 23.48 -11.07 0.30
C SER A 403 24.01 -12.33 -0.38
N ILE A 404 24.20 -12.31 -1.71
CA ILE A 404 24.84 -13.41 -2.43
C ILE A 404 26.30 -13.55 -1.99
N GLU A 405 27.04 -12.45 -1.96
CA GLU A 405 28.45 -12.44 -1.56
C GLU A 405 28.60 -12.87 -0.10
N GLU A 406 27.75 -12.35 0.80
CA GLU A 406 27.75 -12.72 2.20
C GLU A 406 27.50 -14.22 2.40
N TYR A 407 26.54 -14.79 1.65
CA TYR A 407 26.24 -16.21 1.72
C TYR A 407 27.41 -17.07 1.19
N ASP A 408 28.03 -16.71 0.07
CA ASP A 408 29.17 -17.41 -0.47
C ASP A 408 30.36 -17.43 0.52
N VAL A 409 30.67 -16.28 1.11
CA VAL A 409 31.74 -16.17 2.12
C VAL A 409 31.40 -17.00 3.38
N ALA A 410 30.15 -16.91 3.86
CA ALA A 410 29.72 -17.66 5.04
C ALA A 410 29.75 -19.18 4.81
N GLN A 411 29.37 -19.62 3.61
CA GLN A 411 29.41 -21.03 3.23
C GLN A 411 30.86 -21.54 3.19
N ARG A 412 31.77 -20.80 2.56
CA ARG A 412 33.20 -21.15 2.50
C ARG A 412 33.82 -21.18 3.90
N TYR A 413 33.46 -20.23 4.75
CA TYR A 413 33.92 -20.20 6.14
C TYR A 413 33.44 -21.43 6.91
N PHE A 414 32.19 -21.84 6.75
CA PHE A 414 31.63 -23.04 7.37
C PHE A 414 32.35 -24.31 6.88
N ASP A 415 32.65 -24.42 5.57
CA ASP A 415 33.38 -25.56 5.01
C ASP A 415 34.77 -25.67 5.59
N VAL A 416 35.49 -24.56 5.73
CA VAL A 416 36.85 -24.53 6.35
C VAL A 416 36.76 -24.89 7.84
N SER A 417 35.82 -24.29 8.57
CA SER A 417 35.63 -24.58 9.99
C SER A 417 35.27 -26.05 10.25
N THR A 418 34.45 -26.65 9.38
CA THR A 418 34.15 -28.10 9.41
C THR A 418 35.37 -28.96 9.22
N LYS A 419 36.27 -28.61 8.28
CA LYS A 419 37.53 -29.31 8.06
C LYS A 419 38.45 -29.21 9.29
N ILE A 420 38.53 -28.02 9.91
CA ILE A 420 39.33 -27.81 11.14
C ILE A 420 38.80 -28.65 12.28
N ALA A 421 37.47 -28.57 12.57
CA ALA A 421 36.85 -29.34 13.65
C ALA A 421 37.05 -30.84 13.47
N ASN A 422 36.95 -31.37 12.24
CA ASN A 422 37.21 -32.76 11.94
C ASN A 422 38.69 -33.17 12.15
N GLN A 423 39.65 -32.31 11.77
CA GLN A 423 41.05 -32.56 12.05
C GLN A 423 41.38 -32.58 13.53
N VAL A 424 40.86 -31.60 14.30
CA VAL A 424 41.04 -31.53 15.77
C VAL A 424 40.41 -32.75 16.44
N ARG A 425 39.21 -33.17 16.01
CA ARG A 425 38.54 -34.37 16.52
C ARG A 425 39.36 -35.64 16.28
N ASN A 426 39.97 -35.78 15.10
CA ASN A 426 40.80 -36.92 14.81
C ASN A 426 42.14 -36.89 15.56
N ALA A 427 42.75 -35.70 15.73
CA ALA A 427 43.97 -35.54 16.47
C ALA A 427 43.79 -35.73 17.97
N GLN A 428 42.62 -35.38 18.53
CA GLN A 428 42.25 -35.64 19.92
C GLN A 428 42.19 -37.15 20.22
N LYS A 429 41.70 -37.98 19.28
CA LYS A 429 41.64 -39.44 19.43
C LYS A 429 43.03 -40.06 19.66
N ILE A 430 44.10 -39.41 19.18
CA ILE A 430 45.49 -39.83 19.38
C ILE A 430 46.25 -38.96 20.40
N ALA A 431 45.50 -38.32 21.29
CA ALA A 431 45.95 -37.47 22.40
C ALA A 431 46.90 -36.30 21.99
N ARG A 432 46.81 -35.82 20.75
CA ARG A 432 47.60 -34.66 20.29
C ARG A 432 47.00 -33.32 20.64
N PHE A 433 45.68 -33.26 20.89
CA PHE A 433 44.97 -32.06 21.31
C PHE A 433 44.14 -32.34 22.58
N GLY A 434 44.06 -31.36 23.47
CA GLY A 434 43.24 -31.43 24.66
C GLY A 434 41.74 -31.27 24.35
N GLU A 435 40.90 -31.66 25.30
CA GLU A 435 39.46 -31.58 25.16
C GLU A 435 38.93 -30.14 24.95
N LEU A 436 39.54 -29.14 25.58
CA LEU A 436 39.21 -27.75 25.38
C LEU A 436 39.34 -27.32 23.89
N ALA A 437 40.44 -27.74 23.23
CA ALA A 437 40.61 -27.42 21.82
C ALA A 437 39.53 -28.03 20.95
N LEU A 438 39.09 -29.26 21.26
CA LEU A 438 37.98 -29.90 20.57
C LEU A 438 36.64 -29.16 20.81
N ILE A 439 36.33 -28.83 22.06
CA ILE A 439 35.11 -28.09 22.43
C ILE A 439 35.11 -26.73 21.73
N ARG A 440 36.23 -26.00 21.74
CA ARG A 440 36.35 -24.70 21.07
C ARG A 440 36.07 -24.80 19.57
N GLU A 441 36.67 -25.77 18.89
CA GLU A 441 36.51 -25.93 17.44
C GLU A 441 35.13 -26.47 17.07
N GLU A 442 34.51 -27.34 17.90
CA GLU A 442 33.13 -27.78 17.71
C GLU A 442 32.14 -26.60 17.92
N ALA A 443 32.36 -25.75 18.92
CA ALA A 443 31.56 -24.56 19.12
C ALA A 443 31.73 -23.55 17.97
N SER A 444 32.98 -23.31 17.52
CA SER A 444 33.28 -22.43 16.39
C SER A 444 32.61 -22.93 15.09
N ASN A 445 32.67 -24.23 14.83
CA ASN A 445 32.00 -24.83 13.67
C ASN A 445 30.49 -24.72 13.72
N LEU A 446 29.88 -24.87 14.90
CA LEU A 446 28.45 -24.73 15.07
C LEU A 446 27.98 -23.27 14.86
N VAL A 447 28.79 -22.30 15.33
CA VAL A 447 28.57 -20.88 15.05
C VAL A 447 28.75 -20.55 13.56
N ALA A 448 29.73 -21.17 12.90
CA ALA A 448 29.94 -21.02 11.47
C ALA A 448 28.75 -21.55 10.66
N GLU A 449 28.22 -22.73 11.01
CA GLU A 449 27.00 -23.30 10.42
C GLU A 449 25.81 -22.36 10.59
N LEU A 450 25.60 -21.83 11.81
CA LEU A 450 24.54 -20.88 12.09
C LEU A 450 24.66 -19.61 11.22
N ARG A 451 25.88 -19.06 11.10
CA ARG A 451 26.13 -17.86 10.27
C ARG A 451 25.83 -18.13 8.80
N SER A 452 26.20 -19.29 8.28
CA SER A 452 25.87 -19.70 6.90
C SER A 452 24.37 -19.81 6.67
N ASP A 453 23.64 -20.45 7.61
CA ASP A 453 22.20 -20.60 7.52
C ASP A 453 21.47 -19.22 7.67
N ILE A 454 21.98 -18.32 8.52
CA ILE A 454 21.45 -16.94 8.64
C ILE A 454 21.71 -16.15 7.35
N ALA A 455 22.90 -16.27 6.74
CA ALA A 455 23.21 -15.61 5.48
C ALA A 455 22.30 -16.12 4.35
N PHE A 456 21.99 -17.42 4.32
CA PHE A 456 20.99 -17.99 3.40
C PHE A 456 19.58 -17.43 3.64
N SER A 457 19.15 -17.35 4.90
CA SER A 457 17.86 -16.73 5.26
C SER A 457 17.79 -15.28 4.80
N LYS A 458 18.89 -14.51 4.98
CA LYS A 458 18.98 -13.11 4.54
C LYS A 458 18.92 -13.01 3.01
N LEU A 459 19.58 -13.93 2.28
CA LEU A 459 19.51 -14.00 0.82
C LEU A 459 18.07 -14.25 0.35
N GLN A 460 17.35 -15.21 0.94
CA GLN A 460 15.96 -15.48 0.59
C GLN A 460 15.04 -14.29 0.92
N HIS A 461 15.30 -13.62 2.04
CA HIS A 461 14.57 -12.38 2.41
C HIS A 461 14.84 -11.25 1.40
N SER A 462 16.08 -11.04 0.98
CA SER A 462 16.43 -9.99 0.01
C SER A 462 15.75 -10.22 -1.35
N ILE A 463 15.64 -11.49 -1.78
CA ILE A 463 14.85 -11.85 -2.97
C ILE A 463 13.38 -11.46 -2.78
N ALA A 464 12.76 -11.85 -1.68
CA ALA A 464 11.36 -11.49 -1.37
C ALA A 464 11.19 -9.96 -1.27
N GLN A 465 12.19 -9.24 -0.76
CA GLN A 465 12.22 -7.77 -0.71
C GLN A 465 12.25 -7.16 -2.10
N VAL A 466 13.02 -7.69 -3.05
CA VAL A 466 13.01 -7.24 -4.45
C VAL A 466 11.59 -7.37 -5.02
N TYR A 467 10.90 -8.51 -4.84
CA TYR A 467 9.53 -8.71 -5.30
C TYR A 467 8.57 -7.64 -4.76
N THR A 468 8.60 -7.43 -3.44
CA THR A 468 7.71 -6.44 -2.79
C THR A 468 8.05 -5.01 -3.18
N THR A 469 9.34 -4.69 -3.34
CA THR A 469 9.80 -3.35 -3.69
C THR A 469 9.46 -2.98 -5.13
N VAL A 470 9.53 -3.95 -6.04
CA VAL A 470 9.09 -3.77 -7.43
C VAL A 470 7.56 -3.70 -7.55
N GLY A 471 6.83 -4.02 -6.49
CA GLY A 471 5.36 -3.96 -6.49
C GLY A 471 4.71 -5.19 -7.14
N ILE A 472 5.36 -6.35 -7.04
CA ILE A 472 4.79 -7.60 -7.50
C ILE A 472 3.91 -8.17 -6.40
N ASP A 473 2.64 -8.37 -6.71
CA ASP A 473 1.68 -8.99 -5.79
C ASP A 473 1.97 -10.48 -5.64
N ILE A 474 2.36 -10.87 -4.44
CA ILE A 474 2.62 -12.28 -4.09
C ILE A 474 1.29 -12.99 -3.81
N THR A 475 0.27 -12.25 -3.36
CA THR A 475 -1.02 -12.80 -2.94
C THR A 475 -2.12 -12.53 -3.96
N SER A 476 -3.06 -13.47 -4.11
CA SER A 476 -4.28 -13.30 -4.91
C SER A 476 -5.49 -13.19 -3.99
N LYS A 477 -6.34 -12.16 -4.19
CA LYS A 477 -7.54 -11.94 -3.38
C LYS A 477 -8.54 -13.09 -3.41
N ASP A 478 -8.64 -13.77 -4.55
CA ASP A 478 -9.66 -14.77 -4.77
C ASP A 478 -9.39 -16.07 -3.99
N ASN A 479 -8.16 -16.28 -3.53
CA ASN A 479 -7.70 -17.54 -2.96
C ASN A 479 -7.64 -17.56 -1.43
N VAL A 480 -7.86 -16.45 -0.74
CA VAL A 480 -7.84 -16.38 0.75
C VAL A 480 -8.97 -17.24 1.37
N LYS A 481 -10.05 -17.48 0.65
CA LYS A 481 -11.20 -18.31 1.09
C LYS A 481 -11.06 -19.80 0.76
N ILE A 482 -10.02 -20.20 0.02
CA ILE A 482 -9.75 -21.57 -0.39
C ILE A 482 -8.93 -22.25 0.71
N GLY A 483 -8.97 -23.59 0.79
CA GLY A 483 -8.19 -24.34 1.77
C GLY A 483 -6.69 -24.02 1.71
N THR A 484 -6.01 -24.06 2.84
CA THR A 484 -4.60 -23.64 2.99
C THR A 484 -3.65 -24.30 1.98
N GLU A 485 -3.85 -25.58 1.67
CA GLU A 485 -3.03 -26.33 0.72
C GLU A 485 -3.17 -25.79 -0.72
N PHE A 486 -4.40 -25.51 -1.16
CA PHE A 486 -4.65 -24.90 -2.48
C PHE A 486 -4.04 -23.51 -2.57
N PHE A 487 -4.17 -22.72 -1.51
CA PHE A 487 -3.62 -21.39 -1.46
C PHE A 487 -2.07 -21.42 -1.47
N ALA A 488 -1.45 -22.33 -0.71
CA ALA A 488 -0.01 -22.55 -0.74
C ALA A 488 0.48 -22.94 -2.13
N GLN A 489 -0.23 -23.84 -2.81
CA GLN A 489 0.09 -24.25 -4.18
C GLN A 489 -0.05 -23.09 -5.18
N ASP A 490 -1.04 -22.23 -5.02
CA ASP A 490 -1.20 -21.02 -5.85
C ASP A 490 -0.03 -20.06 -5.65
N ILE A 491 0.36 -19.79 -4.41
CA ILE A 491 1.55 -18.98 -4.09
C ILE A 491 2.80 -19.58 -4.73
N LYS A 492 3.01 -20.88 -4.59
CA LYS A 492 4.14 -21.61 -5.21
C LYS A 492 4.15 -21.46 -6.72
N ASN A 493 3.01 -21.67 -7.36
CA ASN A 493 2.86 -21.54 -8.81
C ASN A 493 3.12 -20.11 -9.28
N LYS A 494 2.68 -19.11 -8.49
CA LYS A 494 2.88 -17.69 -8.77
C LYS A 494 4.38 -17.34 -8.72
N PHE A 495 5.11 -17.75 -7.69
CA PHE A 495 6.56 -17.57 -7.64
C PHE A 495 7.27 -18.26 -8.81
N LYS A 496 6.87 -19.48 -9.17
CA LYS A 496 7.41 -20.19 -10.35
C LYS A 496 7.11 -19.47 -11.65
N SER A 497 5.89 -18.97 -11.83
CA SER A 497 5.48 -18.27 -13.05
C SER A 497 6.16 -16.91 -13.17
N LEU A 498 6.35 -16.20 -12.06
CA LEU A 498 7.09 -14.94 -12.02
C LEU A 498 8.58 -15.19 -12.34
N GLY A 499 9.19 -16.20 -11.75
CA GLY A 499 10.53 -16.63 -12.13
C GLY A 499 10.63 -16.88 -13.64
N LYS A 500 9.75 -17.72 -14.21
CA LYS A 500 9.74 -18.00 -15.66
C LYS A 500 9.42 -16.77 -16.51
N LYS A 501 8.49 -15.91 -16.08
CA LYS A 501 8.10 -14.72 -16.83
C LYS A 501 9.21 -13.68 -16.93
N TYR A 502 10.08 -13.62 -15.92
CA TYR A 502 11.15 -12.64 -15.83
C TYR A 502 12.54 -13.24 -16.05
N THR A 503 12.72 -14.56 -15.87
CA THR A 503 13.96 -15.31 -16.19
C THR A 503 13.92 -15.95 -17.56
N ALA A 504 12.78 -15.94 -18.27
CA ALA A 504 12.81 -16.33 -19.66
C ALA A 504 13.78 -15.38 -20.37
N LYS A 505 14.96 -15.89 -20.67
CA LYS A 505 15.86 -15.32 -21.67
C LYS A 505 15.07 -15.35 -22.98
N VAL A 506 14.19 -14.39 -23.13
CA VAL A 506 13.48 -14.20 -24.36
C VAL A 506 14.47 -13.49 -25.24
N ASN A 507 14.90 -14.18 -26.29
CA ASN A 507 15.50 -13.54 -27.44
C ASN A 507 14.53 -12.48 -27.98
N LYS A 508 14.46 -11.32 -27.32
CA LYS A 508 13.63 -10.17 -27.71
C LYS A 508 14.47 -8.91 -27.52
N PRO A 509 14.26 -7.90 -28.35
CA PRO A 509 14.92 -6.62 -28.14
C PRO A 509 14.59 -6.10 -26.74
N ILE A 510 15.62 -5.71 -25.98
CA ILE A 510 15.50 -5.15 -24.62
C ILE A 510 14.76 -3.81 -24.66
N GLN A 511 15.01 -3.03 -25.71
CA GLN A 511 14.32 -1.78 -26.01
C GLN A 511 13.73 -1.85 -27.41
N LYS A 512 12.40 -1.70 -27.52
CA LYS A 512 11.79 -1.37 -28.81
C LYS A 512 12.20 0.04 -29.17
N GLN A 513 12.72 0.21 -30.39
CA GLN A 513 12.99 1.53 -30.93
C GLN A 513 11.66 2.28 -31.08
N ASN A 514 11.58 3.47 -30.49
CA ASN A 514 10.44 4.35 -30.71
C ASN A 514 10.49 4.92 -32.14
N PRO A 515 9.36 5.36 -32.71
CA PRO A 515 9.38 6.08 -33.96
C PRO A 515 10.42 7.21 -33.93
N ILE A 516 11.29 7.23 -34.91
CA ILE A 516 12.40 8.17 -34.98
C ILE A 516 12.02 9.26 -35.97
N ALA A 517 11.78 10.45 -35.44
CA ALA A 517 11.53 11.63 -36.25
C ALA A 517 12.84 12.37 -36.56
N ILE A 518 13.19 12.53 -37.83
CA ILE A 518 14.40 13.18 -38.27
C ILE A 518 14.03 14.55 -38.89
N GLN A 519 14.65 15.59 -38.37
CA GLN A 519 14.50 16.95 -38.83
C GLN A 519 15.48 17.23 -40.00
N LEU A 520 14.96 17.70 -41.13
CA LEU A 520 15.73 17.90 -42.37
C LEU A 520 16.56 19.22 -42.37
N ASN A 521 17.37 19.45 -41.33
CA ASN A 521 18.17 20.68 -41.23
C ASN A 521 19.62 20.56 -41.73
N ASP A 522 20.13 19.32 -41.80
CA ASP A 522 21.49 19.01 -42.22
C ASP A 522 21.44 17.91 -43.28
N ASN A 523 22.38 17.89 -44.21
CA ASN A 523 22.41 16.94 -45.32
C ASN A 523 22.52 15.46 -44.86
N TYR A 524 23.06 15.23 -43.69
CA TYR A 524 23.21 13.85 -43.15
C TYR A 524 22.82 13.81 -41.69
N LYS A 525 22.06 12.80 -41.30
CA LYS A 525 21.73 12.49 -39.92
C LYS A 525 22.20 11.09 -39.57
N LYS A 526 22.78 10.92 -38.38
CA LYS A 526 23.19 9.62 -37.87
C LYS A 526 22.30 9.25 -36.70
N PHE A 527 21.68 8.07 -36.78
CA PHE A 527 20.98 7.44 -35.68
C PHE A 527 21.71 6.16 -35.30
N ALA A 528 22.11 6.01 -34.04
CA ALA A 528 22.77 4.82 -33.52
C ALA A 528 21.96 4.25 -32.37
N PHE A 529 21.82 2.91 -32.32
CA PHE A 529 21.24 2.22 -31.18
C PHE A 529 22.32 1.61 -30.28
N SER A 530 21.96 1.42 -28.99
CA SER A 530 22.88 0.90 -27.98
C SER A 530 23.26 -0.56 -28.24
N ASP A 531 24.45 -1.00 -27.75
CA ASP A 531 24.84 -2.39 -27.73
C ASP A 531 23.96 -3.24 -26.80
N GLU A 532 23.27 -2.62 -25.86
CA GLU A 532 22.29 -3.25 -24.97
C GLU A 532 20.89 -3.41 -25.59
N THR A 533 20.69 -2.97 -26.85
CA THR A 533 19.37 -3.04 -27.53
C THR A 533 18.94 -4.49 -27.79
N PHE A 534 19.89 -5.40 -28.01
CA PHE A 534 19.62 -6.82 -28.30
C PHE A 534 20.34 -7.72 -27.30
N GLU A 535 19.60 -8.60 -26.65
CA GLU A 535 20.13 -9.66 -25.81
C GLU A 535 20.05 -11.00 -26.54
N LEU A 536 21.21 -11.55 -26.91
CA LEU A 536 21.35 -12.80 -27.64
C LEU A 536 21.92 -13.90 -26.74
N GLU A 537 21.39 -15.13 -26.85
CA GLU A 537 21.94 -16.28 -26.14
C GLU A 537 23.31 -16.68 -26.69
N GLY A 538 24.28 -16.89 -25.78
CA GLY A 538 25.61 -17.40 -26.09
C GLY A 538 26.68 -16.32 -26.24
N HIS A 539 27.95 -16.77 -26.25
CA HIS A 539 29.12 -15.91 -26.45
C HIS A 539 29.52 -15.89 -27.93
N GLY A 540 29.63 -14.74 -28.53
CA GLY A 540 30.07 -14.56 -29.91
C GLY A 540 29.88 -13.12 -30.42
N THR A 541 30.57 -12.80 -31.52
CA THR A 541 30.38 -11.52 -32.20
C THR A 541 28.96 -11.43 -32.80
N VAL A 542 28.22 -10.38 -32.45
CA VAL A 542 26.90 -10.13 -33.01
C VAL A 542 27.05 -9.46 -34.37
N GLN A 543 26.38 -10.01 -35.37
CA GLN A 543 26.25 -9.42 -36.69
C GLN A 543 24.91 -8.73 -36.80
N TYR A 544 24.91 -7.51 -37.28
CA TYR A 544 23.71 -6.71 -37.46
C TYR A 544 23.40 -6.55 -38.95
N SER A 545 22.13 -6.60 -39.32
CA SER A 545 21.61 -6.25 -40.63
C SER A 545 20.30 -5.51 -40.51
N ALA A 546 19.93 -4.68 -41.48
CA ALA A 546 18.69 -3.95 -41.47
C ALA A 546 18.01 -4.02 -42.85
N LYS A 547 16.68 -4.12 -42.84
CA LYS A 547 15.82 -4.12 -44.03
C LYS A 547 14.51 -3.38 -43.72
N LEU A 548 13.76 -3.08 -44.77
CA LEU A 548 12.37 -2.62 -44.60
C LEU A 548 11.48 -3.78 -44.08
N ALA A 549 10.37 -3.43 -43.44
CA ALA A 549 9.42 -4.39 -42.88
C ALA A 549 8.78 -5.33 -43.92
N ASP A 550 8.76 -4.91 -45.18
CA ASP A 550 8.32 -5.71 -46.34
C ASP A 550 9.42 -6.61 -46.93
N ASN A 551 10.58 -6.71 -46.25
CA ASN A 551 11.76 -7.48 -46.64
C ASN A 551 12.56 -6.91 -47.83
N GLN A 552 12.23 -5.70 -48.30
CA GLN A 552 13.01 -4.99 -49.31
C GLN A 552 14.28 -4.41 -48.71
N ASP A 553 15.27 -4.11 -49.55
CA ASP A 553 16.48 -3.43 -49.15
C ASP A 553 16.17 -1.97 -48.77
N LEU A 554 17.02 -1.38 -47.91
CA LEU A 554 16.88 0.01 -47.51
C LEU A 554 17.00 0.94 -48.73
N PRO A 555 16.24 2.05 -48.79
CA PRO A 555 16.35 3.02 -49.84
C PRO A 555 17.76 3.62 -49.94
N ASN A 556 18.18 4.06 -51.13
CA ASN A 556 19.52 4.58 -51.39
C ASN A 556 19.95 5.78 -50.56
N TRP A 557 19.02 6.43 -49.87
CA TRP A 557 19.26 7.54 -48.95
C TRP A 557 19.39 7.13 -47.48
N ILE A 558 19.31 5.82 -47.18
CA ILE A 558 19.56 5.25 -45.85
C ILE A 558 20.64 4.18 -45.99
N GLU A 559 21.79 4.42 -45.36
CA GLU A 559 22.88 3.45 -45.26
C GLU A 559 22.92 2.88 -43.84
N PHE A 560 22.93 1.57 -43.70
CA PHE A 560 23.09 0.91 -42.42
C PHE A 560 24.56 0.56 -42.20
N LEU A 561 25.13 0.97 -41.07
CA LEU A 561 26.51 0.73 -40.67
C LEU A 561 26.55 -0.33 -39.55
N PRO A 562 26.70 -1.64 -39.87
CA PRO A 562 26.58 -2.73 -38.91
C PRO A 562 27.54 -2.64 -37.74
N THR A 563 28.80 -2.28 -38.00
CA THR A 563 29.87 -2.19 -36.98
C THR A 563 29.66 -1.04 -35.99
N GLN A 564 28.96 0.00 -36.41
CA GLN A 564 28.63 1.18 -35.59
C GLN A 564 27.22 1.11 -35.04
N ARG A 565 26.43 0.08 -35.40
CA ARG A 565 25.02 -0.05 -35.04
C ARG A 565 24.23 1.24 -35.34
N ALA A 566 24.44 1.80 -36.52
CA ALA A 566 23.94 3.10 -36.87
C ALA A 566 23.35 3.14 -38.29
N PHE A 567 22.35 3.98 -38.46
CA PHE A 567 21.82 4.41 -39.74
C PHE A 567 22.39 5.79 -40.08
N LEU A 568 22.93 5.93 -41.29
CA LEU A 568 23.30 7.21 -41.86
C LEU A 568 22.21 7.58 -42.88
N ILE A 569 21.55 8.70 -42.69
CA ILE A 569 20.38 9.13 -43.45
C ILE A 569 20.75 10.42 -44.22
N ASP A 570 20.71 10.32 -45.52
CA ASP A 570 20.91 11.48 -46.40
C ASP A 570 19.58 12.20 -46.60
N THR A 571 19.43 13.32 -45.90
CA THR A 571 18.20 14.12 -45.91
C THR A 571 18.16 15.09 -47.10
N SER A 572 19.24 15.23 -47.85
CA SER A 572 19.29 16.14 -49.01
C SER A 572 18.54 15.64 -50.24
N LEU A 573 18.20 14.33 -50.24
CA LEU A 573 17.57 13.66 -51.37
C LEU A 573 16.02 13.60 -51.26
N LYS A 574 15.42 14.22 -50.24
CA LYS A 574 13.99 14.09 -49.97
C LYS A 574 13.33 15.39 -49.50
N ASP A 575 12.24 15.74 -50.17
CA ASP A 575 11.48 16.99 -49.91
C ASP A 575 10.10 16.69 -49.26
N ASP A 576 9.67 15.41 -49.15
CA ASP A 576 8.37 15.03 -48.64
C ASP A 576 8.46 14.30 -47.29
N VAL A 577 7.33 14.17 -46.59
CA VAL A 577 7.20 13.37 -45.37
C VAL A 577 7.21 11.90 -45.74
N TYR A 578 8.10 11.11 -45.09
CA TYR A 578 8.19 9.67 -45.29
C TYR A 578 8.10 8.94 -43.94
N GLU A 579 7.29 7.87 -43.93
CA GLU A 579 7.26 6.89 -42.87
C GLU A 579 7.78 5.56 -43.41
N LEU A 580 8.82 5.02 -42.81
CA LEU A 580 9.41 3.76 -43.18
C LEU A 580 9.53 2.84 -41.98
N ASP A 581 8.94 1.67 -42.07
CA ASP A 581 9.10 0.62 -41.07
C ASP A 581 10.37 -0.18 -41.39
N ILE A 582 11.33 -0.11 -40.46
CA ILE A 582 12.64 -0.74 -40.58
C ILE A 582 12.72 -1.87 -39.57
N ILE A 583 13.21 -3.05 -40.01
CA ILE A 583 13.55 -4.19 -39.16
C ILE A 583 15.06 -4.27 -39.06
N VAL A 584 15.57 -4.27 -37.82
CA VAL A 584 16.98 -4.57 -37.51
C VAL A 584 17.05 -6.01 -37.02
N ASN A 585 17.90 -6.79 -37.67
CA ASN A 585 18.19 -8.16 -37.29
C ASN A 585 19.55 -8.22 -36.62
N ALA A 586 19.62 -8.79 -35.42
CA ALA A 586 20.85 -9.10 -34.70
C ALA A 586 21.03 -10.63 -34.63
N LYS A 587 22.15 -11.13 -35.10
CA LYS A 587 22.46 -12.56 -35.21
C LYS A 587 23.82 -12.90 -34.62
N ASN A 588 23.86 -13.96 -33.82
CA ASN A 588 25.10 -14.62 -33.43
C ASN A 588 25.09 -16.11 -33.85
N THR A 589 26.06 -16.90 -33.40
CA THR A 589 26.17 -18.34 -33.75
C THR A 589 24.97 -19.17 -33.26
N ASN A 590 24.26 -18.72 -32.21
CA ASN A 590 23.24 -19.50 -31.50
C ASN A 590 21.81 -18.96 -31.63
N SER A 591 21.64 -17.69 -31.95
CA SER A 591 20.35 -17.06 -31.96
C SER A 591 20.23 -15.87 -32.92
N THR A 592 19.01 -15.55 -33.29
CA THR A 592 18.66 -14.41 -34.14
C THR A 592 17.48 -13.68 -33.54
N ILE A 593 17.53 -12.36 -33.51
CA ILE A 593 16.48 -11.48 -32.95
C ILE A 593 16.24 -10.32 -33.90
N ASP A 594 14.98 -9.92 -34.03
CA ASP A 594 14.55 -8.78 -34.83
C ASP A 594 13.90 -7.73 -33.93
N ASP A 595 14.15 -6.47 -34.24
CA ASP A 595 13.39 -5.31 -33.71
C ASP A 595 12.91 -4.42 -34.85
N GLN A 596 11.66 -3.95 -34.75
CA GLN A 596 11.03 -3.09 -35.74
C GLN A 596 10.74 -1.73 -35.16
N PHE A 597 11.09 -0.69 -35.90
CA PHE A 597 10.78 0.69 -35.58
C PHE A 597 10.36 1.46 -36.83
N THR A 598 9.60 2.52 -36.63
CA THR A 598 9.19 3.41 -37.73
C THR A 598 10.10 4.62 -37.78
N LEU A 599 10.74 4.85 -38.92
CA LEU A 599 11.49 6.05 -39.23
C LEU A 599 10.55 7.08 -39.86
N VAL A 600 10.38 8.21 -39.21
CA VAL A 600 9.58 9.33 -39.75
C VAL A 600 10.52 10.48 -40.13
N VAL A 601 10.52 10.83 -41.41
CA VAL A 601 11.26 11.96 -41.94
C VAL A 601 10.25 13.05 -42.30
N ASP A 602 10.25 14.16 -41.56
CA ASP A 602 9.22 15.20 -41.65
C ASP A 602 9.82 16.61 -41.70
N HIS A 603 9.43 17.39 -42.70
CA HIS A 603 9.75 18.80 -42.83
C HIS A 603 8.94 19.70 -41.89
N MET A 604 7.70 19.29 -41.55
CA MET A 604 6.79 20.14 -40.75
C MET A 604 7.17 20.25 -39.26
N LEU A 605 8.01 19.38 -38.73
CA LEU A 605 8.50 19.47 -37.34
C LEU A 605 9.28 20.77 -37.06
N LYS A 606 9.79 21.46 -38.10
CA LYS A 606 10.45 22.75 -37.97
C LYS A 606 9.46 23.86 -37.65
N ASP A 607 8.32 23.89 -38.34
CA ASP A 607 7.29 24.90 -38.16
C ASP A 607 6.62 24.82 -36.79
N LEU A 608 6.42 23.60 -36.25
CA LEU A 608 5.88 23.38 -34.91
C LEU A 608 6.85 23.85 -33.80
N LYS A 609 8.17 23.68 -33.99
CA LYS A 609 9.17 24.17 -33.02
C LYS A 609 9.33 25.70 -33.10
N GLU A 610 9.30 26.29 -34.29
CA GLU A 610 9.30 27.73 -34.44
C GLU A 610 8.03 28.36 -33.88
N THR A 611 6.87 27.73 -34.09
CA THR A 611 5.58 28.15 -33.50
C THR A 611 5.58 27.99 -31.98
N ALA A 612 6.12 26.88 -31.43
CA ALA A 612 6.27 26.69 -29.99
C ALA A 612 7.26 27.69 -29.35
N ASN A 613 8.37 27.99 -30.03
CA ASN A 613 9.32 29.04 -29.61
C ASN A 613 8.74 30.45 -29.71
N LEU A 614 7.91 30.73 -30.71
CA LEU A 614 7.16 31.98 -30.82
C LEU A 614 6.14 32.13 -29.71
N ILE A 615 5.44 31.05 -29.35
CA ILE A 615 4.48 31.02 -28.22
C ILE A 615 5.23 31.17 -26.88
N LEU A 616 6.39 30.54 -26.72
CA LEU A 616 7.22 30.66 -25.50
C LEU A 616 7.78 32.10 -25.37
N ASN A 617 8.25 32.68 -26.46
CA ASN A 617 8.74 34.07 -26.48
C ASN A 617 7.60 35.09 -26.25
N PHE A 618 6.40 34.83 -26.77
CA PHE A 618 5.21 35.63 -26.49
C PHE A 618 4.77 35.53 -25.02
N ALA A 619 4.90 34.36 -24.42
CA ALA A 619 4.60 34.14 -22.99
C ALA A 619 5.64 34.83 -22.07
N THR A 620 6.92 34.84 -22.44
CA THR A 620 7.98 35.60 -21.74
C THR A 620 7.81 37.10 -21.86
N ASP A 621 7.46 37.61 -23.04
CA ASP A 621 7.19 39.04 -23.28
C ASP A 621 5.93 39.54 -22.53
N LEU A 622 4.91 38.69 -22.40
CA LEU A 622 3.72 38.96 -21.56
C LEU A 622 4.05 38.97 -20.06
N ASN A 623 4.96 38.11 -19.60
CA ASN A 623 5.41 38.09 -18.20
C ASN A 623 6.29 39.33 -17.88
N GLU A 624 7.18 39.76 -18.77
CA GLU A 624 7.96 40.99 -18.58
C GLU A 624 7.08 42.26 -18.60
N LYS A 625 6.06 42.33 -19.45
CA LYS A 625 5.08 43.44 -19.45
C LYS A 625 4.19 43.45 -18.22
N THR A 626 3.84 42.29 -17.65
CA THR A 626 3.04 42.19 -16.39
C THR A 626 3.87 42.59 -15.18
N VAL A 627 5.16 42.31 -15.15
CA VAL A 627 6.07 42.74 -14.08
C VAL A 627 6.33 44.26 -14.15
N LEU A 628 6.44 44.85 -15.34
CA LEU A 628 6.58 46.30 -15.53
C LEU A 628 5.32 47.08 -15.14
N THR A 629 4.12 46.54 -15.34
CA THR A 629 2.86 47.19 -14.92
C THR A 629 2.56 47.03 -13.42
N SER A 630 3.12 46.06 -12.74
CA SER A 630 3.01 45.92 -11.27
C SER A 630 3.94 46.89 -10.53
N ASN A 631 5.10 47.25 -11.11
CA ASN A 631 6.04 48.19 -10.51
C ASN A 631 5.67 49.70 -10.74
N LEU A 632 4.71 49.99 -11.62
CA LEU A 632 4.17 51.34 -11.83
C LEU A 632 2.93 51.67 -10.98
N LYS A 633 2.42 50.74 -10.15
CA LYS A 633 1.31 50.99 -9.22
C LYS A 633 1.72 51.15 -7.76
N THR A 634 3.04 51.21 -7.47
CA THR A 634 3.60 51.45 -6.13
C THR A 634 4.58 52.63 -6.11
N GLN A 635 4.24 53.72 -6.83
CA GLN A 635 4.76 55.05 -6.59
C GLN A 635 3.60 56.03 -6.44
#